data_cdad86e204fcd34486f5af7846ce0958
#
_entry.id   cdad86e204fcd34486f5af7846ce0958
#
_cell.length_a   1.000
_cell.length_b   1.000
_cell.length_c   1.000
_cell.angle_alpha   90.00
_cell.angle_beta   90.00
_cell.angle_gamma   90.00
#
_symmetry.space_group_name_H-M   'P 1'
#
loop_
_entity.id
_entity.type
_entity.pdbx_description
1 polymer ?
#
loop_
_entity_poly.entity_id
_entity_poly.type
_entity_poly.pdbx_seq_one_letter_code
_entity_poly.pdbx_strand_id
1 'polypeptide(L)'
;PLDENGKITDDTRIRGALPTLKKVLAEGGSLIIMSHMGKPKGKVNAKFSLGQIKDAVASALGVPVTFALKPGEVLLLENLRFYPEEEGKPVGIEKTDPAYEDAKKEMKSRQKDFAKTLASYADIYINDAFGTAHRKHASTAVIADSFDADHKMLGYLMEKEVQAVDNVLSNI
;
A
#
# COMPACT_ATOMS: atom_id res chain seq x y z
N PRO A 1 -0.03 -10.34 10.89
CA PRO A 1 0.82 -10.19 12.08
C PRO A 1 1.99 -11.15 12.05
N LEU A 2 3.10 -10.78 12.70
CA LEU A 2 4.27 -11.64 12.92
C LEU A 2 4.41 -11.88 14.43
N ASP A 3 4.94 -13.05 14.80
CA ASP A 3 5.38 -13.32 16.17
C ASP A 3 6.75 -12.68 16.45
N GLU A 4 7.28 -12.91 17.64
CA GLU A 4 8.59 -12.38 18.07
C GLU A 4 9.78 -12.93 17.26
N ASN A 5 9.58 -14.06 16.58
CA ASN A 5 10.57 -14.70 15.71
C ASN A 5 10.40 -14.30 14.23
N GLY A 6 9.49 -13.39 13.91
CA GLY A 6 9.20 -12.95 12.54
C GLY A 6 8.33 -13.92 11.73
N LYS A 7 7.76 -14.96 12.38
CA LYS A 7 6.87 -15.91 11.70
C LYS A 7 5.46 -15.34 11.57
N ILE A 8 4.85 -15.53 10.40
CA ILE A 8 3.48 -15.09 10.13
C ILE A 8 2.51 -15.91 11.02
N THR A 9 1.73 -15.21 11.85
CA THR A 9 0.71 -15.80 12.72
C THR A 9 -0.68 -15.79 12.10
N ASP A 10 -0.91 -14.91 11.13
CA ASP A 10 -2.16 -14.81 10.38
C ASP A 10 -1.86 -14.27 8.98
N ASP A 11 -2.21 -15.02 7.95
CA ASP A 11 -2.01 -14.72 6.54
C ASP A 11 -3.28 -14.21 5.83
N THR A 12 -4.37 -13.95 6.57
CA THR A 12 -5.67 -13.55 6.03
C THR A 12 -5.55 -12.37 5.06
N ARG A 13 -4.71 -11.38 5.36
CA ARG A 13 -4.49 -10.22 4.47
C ARG A 13 -3.78 -10.59 3.18
N ILE A 14 -2.83 -11.51 3.22
CA ILE A 14 -2.16 -12.02 2.02
C ILE A 14 -3.19 -12.76 1.17
N ARG A 15 -3.96 -13.68 1.76
CA ARG A 15 -5.00 -14.42 1.05
C ARG A 15 -6.09 -13.51 0.48
N GLY A 16 -6.49 -12.46 1.20
CA GLY A 16 -7.46 -11.49 0.73
C GLY A 16 -7.03 -10.72 -0.52
N ALA A 17 -5.73 -10.46 -0.67
CA ALA A 17 -5.18 -9.79 -1.84
C ALA A 17 -4.96 -10.73 -3.05
N LEU A 18 -4.88 -12.05 -2.85
CA LEU A 18 -4.54 -13.01 -3.90
C LEU A 18 -5.44 -12.95 -5.14
N PRO A 19 -6.78 -12.82 -5.04
CA PRO A 19 -7.64 -12.75 -6.23
C PRO A 19 -7.22 -11.64 -7.19
N THR A 20 -7.00 -10.43 -6.68
CA THR A 20 -6.54 -9.28 -7.47
C THR A 20 -5.16 -9.52 -8.06
N LEU A 21 -4.20 -9.96 -7.24
CA LEU A 21 -2.82 -10.18 -7.67
C LEU A 21 -2.73 -11.26 -8.75
N LYS A 22 -3.43 -12.38 -8.57
CA LYS A 22 -3.48 -13.48 -9.54
C LYS A 22 -4.15 -13.08 -10.85
N LYS A 23 -5.18 -12.22 -10.81
CA LYS A 23 -5.84 -11.70 -12.02
C LYS A 23 -4.86 -10.93 -12.88
N VAL A 24 -4.10 -10.00 -12.29
CA VAL A 24 -3.08 -9.22 -13.03
C VAL A 24 -2.02 -10.12 -13.67
N LEU A 25 -1.50 -11.09 -12.92
CA LEU A 25 -0.51 -12.03 -13.43
C LEU A 25 -1.07 -12.92 -14.55
N ALA A 26 -2.31 -13.40 -14.41
CA ALA A 26 -2.98 -14.23 -15.42
C ALA A 26 -3.22 -13.50 -16.75
N GLU A 27 -3.34 -12.18 -16.71
CA GLU A 27 -3.45 -11.30 -17.89
C GLU A 27 -2.09 -10.86 -18.46
N GLY A 28 -0.99 -11.42 -17.97
CA GLY A 28 0.36 -11.14 -18.46
C GLY A 28 0.98 -9.86 -17.89
N GLY A 29 0.34 -9.23 -16.91
CA GLY A 29 0.89 -8.07 -16.22
C GLY A 29 2.01 -8.43 -15.25
N SER A 30 2.80 -7.43 -14.86
CA SER A 30 3.71 -7.50 -13.71
C SER A 30 3.16 -6.70 -12.54
N LEU A 31 3.59 -7.02 -11.33
CA LEU A 31 3.08 -6.43 -10.10
C LEU A 31 4.16 -5.67 -9.35
N ILE A 32 3.82 -4.46 -8.94
CA ILE A 32 4.51 -3.74 -7.86
C ILE A 32 3.58 -3.68 -6.67
N ILE A 33 3.88 -4.47 -5.63
CA ILE A 33 3.07 -4.54 -4.42
C ILE A 33 3.58 -3.49 -3.44
N MET A 34 2.70 -2.58 -3.06
CA MET A 34 2.92 -1.56 -2.04
C MET A 34 2.12 -1.91 -0.78
N SER A 35 2.76 -1.95 0.36
CA SER A 35 2.10 -2.26 1.62
C SER A 35 2.81 -1.62 2.82
N HIS A 36 2.28 -1.92 4.02
CA HIS A 36 2.88 -1.48 5.27
C HIS A 36 2.72 -2.53 6.36
N MET A 37 3.60 -2.46 7.35
CA MET A 37 3.54 -3.26 8.57
C MET A 37 3.86 -2.41 9.79
N GLY A 38 3.02 -2.51 10.83
CA GLY A 38 3.24 -1.82 12.09
C GLY A 38 3.15 -0.28 12.00
N LYS A 39 3.82 0.37 12.95
CA LYS A 39 3.87 1.84 13.07
C LYS A 39 5.31 2.33 13.25
N PRO A 40 6.13 2.33 12.22
CA PRO A 40 7.55 2.70 12.29
C PRO A 40 7.79 4.20 12.47
N LYS A 41 6.74 5.04 12.39
CA LYS A 41 6.78 6.50 12.61
C LYS A 41 7.74 7.24 11.66
N GLY A 42 7.78 6.85 10.39
CA GLY A 42 8.62 7.47 9.37
C GLY A 42 10.12 7.18 9.52
N LYS A 43 10.47 6.04 10.14
CA LYS A 43 11.88 5.61 10.33
C LYS A 43 12.05 4.16 9.92
N VAL A 44 13.18 3.85 9.29
CA VAL A 44 13.55 2.46 8.97
C VAL A 44 13.74 1.67 10.26
N ASN A 45 13.11 0.51 10.32
CA ASN A 45 13.21 -0.41 11.45
C ASN A 45 13.04 -1.85 10.96
N ALA A 46 14.06 -2.67 11.12
CA ALA A 46 14.10 -4.06 10.64
C ALA A 46 12.90 -4.89 11.13
N LYS A 47 12.40 -4.63 12.35
CA LYS A 47 11.20 -5.30 12.88
C LYS A 47 9.95 -5.12 12.01
N PHE A 48 9.88 -4.04 11.23
CA PHE A 48 8.76 -3.71 10.37
C PHE A 48 9.08 -3.83 8.88
N SER A 49 10.20 -4.46 8.52
CA SER A 49 10.55 -4.73 7.13
C SER A 49 9.57 -5.71 6.49
N LEU A 50 9.10 -5.39 5.30
CA LEU A 50 8.26 -6.30 4.48
C LEU A 50 9.10 -7.43 3.86
N GLY A 51 10.41 -7.35 3.89
CA GLY A 51 11.29 -8.45 3.50
C GLY A 51 10.99 -9.75 4.23
N GLN A 52 10.50 -9.67 5.47
CA GLN A 52 10.13 -10.83 6.28
C GLN A 52 8.94 -11.63 5.72
N ILE A 53 8.09 -11.03 4.91
CA ILE A 53 6.92 -11.70 4.32
C ILE A 53 7.10 -12.03 2.84
N LYS A 54 8.23 -11.66 2.24
CA LYS A 54 8.50 -11.83 0.79
C LYS A 54 8.29 -13.28 0.34
N ASP A 55 8.86 -14.23 1.04
CA ASP A 55 8.78 -15.64 0.67
C ASP A 55 7.37 -16.21 0.84
N ALA A 56 6.61 -15.74 1.82
CA ALA A 56 5.21 -16.11 1.99
C ALA A 56 4.34 -15.58 0.84
N VAL A 57 4.58 -14.35 0.40
CA VAL A 57 3.89 -13.77 -0.77
C VAL A 57 4.25 -14.55 -2.04
N ALA A 58 5.54 -14.84 -2.25
CA ALA A 58 6.00 -15.63 -3.39
C ALA A 58 5.35 -17.02 -3.43
N SER A 59 5.31 -17.71 -2.28
CA SER A 59 4.66 -19.03 -2.16
C SER A 59 3.16 -18.97 -2.45
N ALA A 60 2.47 -17.94 -1.94
CA ALA A 60 1.02 -17.78 -2.14
C ALA A 60 0.66 -17.47 -3.59
N LEU A 61 1.52 -16.75 -4.32
CA LEU A 61 1.35 -16.42 -5.73
C LEU A 61 1.83 -17.54 -6.67
N GLY A 62 2.73 -18.40 -6.20
CA GLY A 62 3.38 -19.43 -7.02
C GLY A 62 4.44 -18.88 -7.98
N VAL A 63 4.91 -17.65 -7.77
CA VAL A 63 5.95 -17.00 -8.59
C VAL A 63 6.95 -16.29 -7.68
N PRO A 64 8.24 -16.16 -8.10
CA PRO A 64 9.25 -15.44 -7.33
C PRO A 64 8.88 -13.96 -7.15
N VAL A 65 9.24 -13.40 -6.00
CA VAL A 65 9.23 -11.95 -5.77
C VAL A 65 10.66 -11.44 -5.97
N THR A 66 10.86 -10.54 -6.93
CA THR A 66 12.17 -10.08 -7.41
C THR A 66 12.41 -8.59 -7.19
N PHE A 67 13.62 -8.13 -7.51
CA PHE A 67 14.00 -6.71 -7.47
C PHE A 67 14.00 -6.03 -8.85
N ALA A 68 13.74 -6.76 -9.95
CA ALA A 68 13.66 -6.26 -11.30
C ALA A 68 12.43 -6.84 -11.99
N LEU A 69 11.63 -6.00 -12.65
CA LEU A 69 10.35 -6.39 -13.24
C LEU A 69 10.50 -6.77 -14.70
N LYS A 70 9.98 -7.95 -15.04
CA LYS A 70 9.62 -8.38 -16.39
C LYS A 70 8.16 -8.80 -16.40
N PRO A 71 7.50 -8.93 -17.56
CA PRO A 71 6.13 -9.45 -17.63
C PRO A 71 5.97 -10.74 -16.82
N GLY A 72 4.95 -10.77 -15.96
CA GLY A 72 4.68 -11.90 -15.06
C GLY A 72 5.49 -11.92 -13.77
N GLU A 73 6.36 -10.94 -13.52
CA GLU A 73 7.14 -10.86 -12.28
C GLU A 73 6.46 -10.00 -11.20
N VAL A 74 6.87 -10.19 -9.96
CA VAL A 74 6.35 -9.49 -8.79
C VAL A 74 7.48 -8.82 -8.03
N LEU A 75 7.33 -7.53 -7.78
CA LEU A 75 8.16 -6.73 -6.90
C LEU A 75 7.36 -6.35 -5.65
N LEU A 76 7.86 -6.71 -4.48
CA LEU A 76 7.35 -6.19 -3.21
C LEU A 76 8.25 -5.05 -2.75
N LEU A 77 7.69 -3.84 -2.68
CA LEU A 77 8.40 -2.69 -2.13
C LEU A 77 8.56 -2.83 -0.62
N GLU A 78 9.58 -2.17 -0.07
CA GLU A 78 9.76 -2.08 1.38
C GLU A 78 8.62 -1.28 2.02
N ASN A 79 8.47 -1.41 3.32
CA ASN A 79 7.40 -0.80 4.11
C ASN A 79 7.30 0.72 3.86
N LEU A 80 6.25 1.15 3.19
CA LEU A 80 6.06 2.56 2.82
C LEU A 80 5.97 3.50 4.04
N ARG A 81 5.57 2.99 5.21
CA ARG A 81 5.55 3.78 6.45
C ARG A 81 6.94 4.06 7.04
N PHE A 82 8.00 3.57 6.42
CA PHE A 82 9.36 4.07 6.70
C PHE A 82 9.56 5.50 6.22
N TYR A 83 8.74 5.95 5.30
CA TYR A 83 8.73 7.31 4.76
C TYR A 83 7.61 8.12 5.41
N PRO A 84 7.91 9.27 6.08
CA PRO A 84 6.88 10.10 6.70
C PRO A 84 5.88 10.67 5.70
N GLU A 85 6.27 10.77 4.43
CA GLU A 85 5.45 11.20 3.30
C GLU A 85 4.26 10.25 3.08
N GLU A 86 4.38 8.96 3.41
CA GLU A 86 3.28 8.01 3.28
C GLU A 86 2.07 8.44 4.11
N GLU A 87 2.26 8.77 5.37
CA GLU A 87 1.19 9.26 6.24
C GLU A 87 0.92 10.76 6.09
N GLY A 88 1.84 11.51 5.49
CA GLY A 88 1.73 12.96 5.26
C GLY A 88 1.64 13.77 6.54
N LYS A 89 2.33 13.33 7.60
CA LYS A 89 2.39 13.97 8.91
C LYS A 89 3.81 14.40 9.23
N PRO A 90 4.01 15.63 9.74
CA PRO A 90 5.31 16.05 10.23
C PRO A 90 5.85 15.11 11.31
N VAL A 91 7.16 14.89 11.30
CA VAL A 91 7.86 14.06 12.29
C VAL A 91 8.85 14.95 13.04
N GLY A 92 8.92 14.78 14.38
CA GLY A 92 9.86 15.51 15.22
C GLY A 92 9.43 16.92 15.61
N ILE A 93 8.18 17.30 15.35
CA ILE A 93 7.61 18.58 15.76
C ILE A 93 6.26 18.35 16.47
N GLU A 94 6.04 18.99 17.60
CA GLU A 94 4.80 18.90 18.35
C GLU A 94 3.70 19.77 17.73
N LYS A 95 2.44 19.35 17.86
CA LYS A 95 1.29 20.10 17.30
C LYS A 95 1.09 21.49 17.91
N THR A 96 1.63 21.70 19.08
CA THR A 96 1.61 22.97 19.82
C THR A 96 2.71 23.95 19.40
N ASP A 97 3.68 23.47 18.60
CA ASP A 97 4.77 24.30 18.09
C ASP A 97 4.23 25.29 17.06
N PRO A 98 4.59 26.60 17.15
CA PRO A 98 4.17 27.60 16.18
C PRO A 98 4.56 27.25 14.71
N ALA A 99 5.64 26.51 14.50
CA ALA A 99 6.08 26.06 13.17
C ALA A 99 5.34 24.83 12.65
N TYR A 100 4.42 24.24 13.43
CA TYR A 100 3.75 22.98 13.05
C TYR A 100 2.93 23.09 11.77
N GLU A 101 2.19 24.18 11.58
CA GLU A 101 1.36 24.34 10.36
C GLU A 101 2.19 24.52 9.11
N ASP A 102 3.36 25.17 9.18
CA ASP A 102 4.28 25.27 8.04
C ASP A 102 4.94 23.92 7.73
N ALA A 103 5.39 23.20 8.76
CA ALA A 103 5.91 21.84 8.60
C ALA A 103 4.87 20.89 7.99
N LYS A 104 3.59 21.06 8.34
CA LYS A 104 2.48 20.28 7.79
C LYS A 104 2.21 20.60 6.31
N LYS A 105 2.28 21.86 5.92
CA LYS A 105 2.16 22.28 4.50
C LYS A 105 3.30 21.70 3.66
N GLU A 106 4.53 21.83 4.15
CA GLU A 106 5.70 21.24 3.51
C GLU A 106 5.55 19.72 3.36
N MET A 107 5.16 19.02 4.43
CA MET A 107 4.95 17.57 4.39
C MET A 107 3.85 17.18 3.39
N LYS A 108 2.80 17.99 3.23
CA LYS A 108 1.76 17.73 2.20
C LYS A 108 2.29 17.88 0.78
N SER A 109 3.21 18.83 0.53
CA SER A 109 3.89 18.93 -0.75
C SER A 109 4.76 17.69 -1.02
N ARG A 110 5.59 17.32 -0.04
CA ARG A 110 6.43 16.11 -0.11
C ARG A 110 5.61 14.84 -0.29
N GLN A 111 4.43 14.72 0.36
CA GLN A 111 3.51 13.60 0.17
C GLN A 111 3.03 13.48 -1.29
N LYS A 112 2.72 14.61 -1.93
CA LYS A 112 2.32 14.62 -3.35
C LYS A 112 3.47 14.19 -4.26
N ASP A 113 4.67 14.67 -4.01
CA ASP A 113 5.84 14.31 -4.81
C ASP A 113 6.21 12.83 -4.62
N PHE A 114 6.11 12.31 -3.41
CA PHE A 114 6.27 10.90 -3.11
C PHE A 114 5.23 10.04 -3.85
N ALA A 115 3.96 10.43 -3.82
CA ALA A 115 2.90 9.74 -4.54
C ALA A 115 3.12 9.75 -6.07
N LYS A 116 3.56 10.86 -6.65
CA LYS A 116 3.94 10.95 -8.08
C LYS A 116 5.10 10.02 -8.42
N THR A 117 6.11 9.96 -7.55
CA THR A 117 7.24 9.04 -7.73
C THR A 117 6.79 7.59 -7.75
N LEU A 118 5.93 7.18 -6.80
CA LEU A 118 5.35 5.83 -6.79
C LEU A 118 4.52 5.57 -8.06
N ALA A 119 3.70 6.53 -8.48
CA ALA A 119 2.89 6.41 -9.70
C ALA A 119 3.73 6.23 -10.96
N SER A 120 4.92 6.83 -11.02
CA SER A 120 5.82 6.72 -12.18
C SER A 120 6.37 5.31 -12.44
N TYR A 121 6.20 4.40 -11.48
CA TYR A 121 6.72 3.03 -11.59
C TYR A 121 5.78 2.07 -12.34
N ALA A 122 4.52 2.45 -12.57
CA ALA A 122 3.52 1.56 -13.16
C ALA A 122 2.56 2.30 -14.08
N ASP A 123 1.92 1.53 -14.98
CA ASP A 123 0.94 2.06 -15.93
C ASP A 123 -0.47 2.12 -15.34
N ILE A 124 -0.78 1.24 -14.39
CA ILE A 124 -2.10 1.08 -13.77
C ILE A 124 -1.96 1.07 -12.26
N TYR A 125 -2.90 1.71 -11.57
CA TYR A 125 -3.02 1.69 -10.13
C TYR A 125 -4.26 0.88 -9.69
N ILE A 126 -4.06 -0.06 -8.78
CA ILE A 126 -5.14 -0.85 -8.18
C ILE A 126 -5.11 -0.66 -6.66
N ASN A 127 -6.21 -0.16 -6.09
CA ASN A 127 -6.38 -0.06 -4.65
C ASN A 127 -7.14 -1.28 -4.12
N ASP A 128 -6.46 -2.11 -3.35
CA ASP A 128 -7.04 -3.26 -2.66
C ASP A 128 -6.84 -3.19 -1.13
N ALA A 129 -6.62 -1.98 -0.62
CA ALA A 129 -6.24 -1.69 0.76
C ALA A 129 -7.44 -1.24 1.62
N PHE A 130 -8.47 -2.07 1.78
CA PHE A 130 -9.70 -1.73 2.52
C PHE A 130 -9.40 -1.23 3.94
N GLY A 131 -8.55 -1.88 4.69
CA GLY A 131 -8.23 -1.51 6.08
C GLY A 131 -7.62 -0.11 6.27
N THR A 132 -7.22 0.57 5.20
CA THR A 132 -6.70 1.94 5.20
C THR A 132 -7.52 2.91 4.36
N ALA A 133 -8.66 2.50 3.83
CA ALA A 133 -9.51 3.31 2.95
C ALA A 133 -9.95 4.65 3.58
N HIS A 134 -10.13 4.67 4.90
CA HIS A 134 -10.48 5.87 5.67
C HIS A 134 -9.31 6.86 5.86
N ARG A 135 -8.11 6.56 5.36
CA ARG A 135 -6.90 7.37 5.54
C ARG A 135 -6.39 7.92 4.21
N LYS A 136 -6.09 9.21 4.19
CA LYS A 136 -5.52 9.88 3.02
C LYS A 136 -3.98 9.72 3.00
N HIS A 137 -3.51 8.48 2.82
CA HIS A 137 -2.10 8.16 2.67
C HIS A 137 -1.63 8.36 1.22
N ALA A 138 -0.31 8.47 1.00
CA ALA A 138 0.25 8.64 -0.33
C ALA A 138 -0.12 7.48 -1.26
N SER A 139 0.12 6.25 -0.82
CA SER A 139 -0.08 5.04 -1.64
C SER A 139 -1.53 4.58 -1.78
N THR A 140 -2.46 5.05 -0.92
CA THR A 140 -3.85 4.59 -0.93
C THR A 140 -4.87 5.64 -1.40
N ALA A 141 -4.47 6.91 -1.45
CA ALA A 141 -5.37 7.99 -1.86
C ALA A 141 -4.69 8.98 -2.81
N VAL A 142 -3.57 9.60 -2.39
CA VAL A 142 -2.95 10.70 -3.15
C VAL A 142 -2.41 10.21 -4.50
N ILE A 143 -1.91 8.98 -4.57
CA ILE A 143 -1.39 8.35 -5.80
C ILE A 143 -2.46 8.29 -6.91
N ALA A 144 -3.73 8.11 -6.56
CA ALA A 144 -4.81 8.01 -7.53
C ALA A 144 -5.00 9.30 -8.36
N ASP A 145 -4.54 10.44 -7.85
CA ASP A 145 -4.58 11.72 -8.58
C ASP A 145 -3.59 11.73 -9.78
N SER A 146 -2.65 10.80 -9.83
CA SER A 146 -1.66 10.67 -10.90
C SER A 146 -2.09 9.74 -12.04
N PHE A 147 -3.25 9.10 -11.94
CA PHE A 147 -3.82 8.22 -12.94
C PHE A 147 -5.19 8.75 -13.40
N ASP A 148 -5.48 8.63 -14.69
CA ASP A 148 -6.81 8.89 -15.23
C ASP A 148 -7.81 7.78 -14.82
N ALA A 149 -9.07 7.92 -15.22
CA ALA A 149 -10.15 7.01 -14.83
C ALA A 149 -9.96 5.59 -15.36
N ASP A 150 -9.32 5.43 -16.51
CA ASP A 150 -9.14 4.13 -17.18
C ASP A 150 -7.93 3.37 -16.64
N HIS A 151 -7.03 4.06 -15.95
CA HIS A 151 -5.78 3.50 -15.40
C HIS A 151 -5.78 3.40 -13.87
N LYS A 152 -6.94 3.56 -13.21
CA LYS A 152 -7.10 3.33 -11.76
C LYS A 152 -8.37 2.58 -11.46
N MET A 153 -8.30 1.62 -10.54
CA MET A 153 -9.44 0.78 -10.19
C MET A 153 -9.35 0.26 -8.76
N LEU A 154 -10.45 -0.31 -8.29
CA LEU A 154 -10.48 -1.08 -7.05
C LEU A 154 -10.10 -2.53 -7.33
N GLY A 155 -9.39 -3.16 -6.39
CA GLY A 155 -9.20 -4.59 -6.40
C GLY A 155 -10.42 -5.31 -5.85
N TYR A 156 -10.46 -6.62 -6.02
CA TYR A 156 -11.61 -7.46 -5.64
C TYR A 156 -11.95 -7.41 -4.14
N LEU A 157 -10.95 -7.26 -3.28
CA LEU A 157 -11.20 -7.13 -1.84
C LEU A 157 -11.92 -5.80 -1.54
N MET A 158 -11.46 -4.69 -2.11
CA MET A 158 -12.11 -3.39 -1.96
C MET A 158 -13.51 -3.38 -2.54
N GLU A 159 -13.71 -3.93 -3.73
CA GLU A 159 -15.01 -4.00 -4.40
C GLU A 159 -16.02 -4.76 -3.53
N LYS A 160 -15.64 -5.93 -3.00
CA LYS A 160 -16.49 -6.73 -2.12
C LYS A 160 -16.91 -5.97 -0.86
N GLU A 161 -16.00 -5.24 -0.25
CA GLU A 161 -16.28 -4.49 0.97
C GLU A 161 -17.17 -3.27 0.69
N VAL A 162 -16.99 -2.58 -0.45
CA VAL A 162 -17.86 -1.49 -0.89
C VAL A 162 -19.27 -2.00 -1.14
N GLN A 163 -19.43 -3.12 -1.85
CA GLN A 163 -20.73 -3.74 -2.08
C GLN A 163 -21.43 -4.16 -0.79
N ALA A 164 -20.69 -4.67 0.21
CA ALA A 164 -21.26 -5.03 1.49
C ALA A 164 -21.84 -3.81 2.23
N VAL A 165 -21.15 -2.66 2.17
CA VAL A 165 -21.64 -1.40 2.74
C VAL A 165 -22.88 -0.89 2.01
N ASP A 166 -22.86 -0.89 0.67
CA ASP A 166 -24.00 -0.47 -0.16
C ASP A 166 -25.24 -1.32 0.09
N ASN A 167 -25.08 -2.64 0.24
CA ASN A 167 -26.18 -3.54 0.56
C ASN A 167 -26.81 -3.26 1.93
N VAL A 168 -26.00 -2.87 2.92
CA VAL A 168 -26.52 -2.47 4.25
C VAL A 168 -27.31 -1.16 4.15
N LEU A 169 -26.77 -0.17 3.44
CA LEU A 169 -27.42 1.14 3.28
C LEU A 169 -28.72 1.08 2.45
N SER A 170 -28.80 0.16 1.49
CA SER A 170 -29.96 -0.01 0.62
C SER A 170 -31.12 -0.80 1.25
N ASN A 171 -30.85 -1.45 2.40
CA ASN A 171 -31.85 -2.23 3.14
C ASN A 171 -32.32 -1.53 4.44
N ILE A 172 -32.06 -0.23 4.58
CA ILE A 172 -32.59 0.65 5.62
C ILE A 172 -33.69 1.53 5.01
#